data_9ebe928e52ae1adc1880e44bbf09fc30
#
_entry.id   9ebe928e52ae1adc1880e44bbf09fc30
#
_cell.length_a   1.000
_cell.length_b   1.000
_cell.length_c   1.000
_cell.angle_alpha   90.00
_cell.angle_beta   90.00
_cell.angle_gamma   90.00
#
_symmetry.space_group_name_H-M   'P 1'
#
loop_
_entity.id
_entity.type
_entity.pdbx_description
1 polymer ?
#
loop_
_entity_poly.entity_id
_entity_poly.type
_entity_poly.pdbx_seq_one_letter_code
_entity_poly.pdbx_strand_id
1 'polypeptide(L)'
;MRLFAVMTLLASLPTANTVVAVDRIRVATFNTSLYSDQAGGLIQRLQRGDASARKIAAVIQHQRPDLLLLNEFDYDAEGRAADLFQKRYLGKAQFGQKPITYEYRYFAPVNTGVPSGFDLNGDGKTEGGNDAFGFGNHPGQYGMLVLSKFPIDKRAVRTFQKFLWKDMPQARIPLHADGSPWYSEAAWNAFRLSSKSHWDIPVATPMGTLHFLASHPTPPVFDGPEDRNGKRNADEIRFWGEYVWNRGNDWIVDDLGLRGGLKDGARFAIAGDLNADPPDGDGIPGAITELLENPRVLRMLTPRSEGAAQAAEATGGANLKHRGSPRHDTGDFGPRVGNLRLDYVLPSLGWQVIGNGVFWPKSGEPGHDWLDATDHRMVWVDLRGD
;
A
#
# COMPACT_ATOMS: atom_id res chain seq x y z
N MET A 1 -53.02 -12.27 -64.30
CA MET A 1 -52.81 -12.58 -62.87
C MET A 1 -51.40 -12.11 -62.51
N ARG A 2 -51.25 -10.97 -61.80
CA ARG A 2 -49.99 -10.44 -61.33
C ARG A 2 -49.91 -10.69 -59.83
N LEU A 3 -48.93 -11.51 -59.37
CA LEU A 3 -48.65 -11.72 -57.97
C LEU A 3 -47.84 -10.51 -57.46
N PHE A 4 -48.36 -9.88 -56.40
CA PHE A 4 -47.60 -8.91 -55.59
C PHE A 4 -46.89 -9.68 -54.44
N ALA A 5 -45.56 -9.60 -54.45
CA ALA A 5 -44.77 -10.07 -53.31
C ALA A 5 -44.69 -8.96 -52.24
N VAL A 6 -45.19 -9.23 -51.05
CA VAL A 6 -45.05 -8.34 -49.90
C VAL A 6 -43.72 -8.66 -49.21
N MET A 7 -42.81 -7.71 -49.24
CA MET A 7 -41.49 -7.79 -48.58
C MET A 7 -41.62 -7.20 -47.17
N THR A 8 -41.62 -8.06 -46.17
CA THR A 8 -41.69 -7.66 -44.75
C THR A 8 -40.26 -7.24 -44.28
N LEU A 9 -40.09 -5.95 -44.01
CA LEU A 9 -38.84 -5.40 -43.42
C LEU A 9 -38.86 -5.68 -41.91
N LEU A 10 -38.00 -6.59 -41.47
CA LEU A 10 -37.69 -6.76 -40.02
C LEU A 10 -36.75 -5.65 -39.58
N ALA A 11 -37.23 -4.67 -38.84
CA ALA A 11 -36.44 -3.67 -38.17
C ALA A 11 -35.79 -4.30 -36.91
N SER A 12 -34.48 -4.50 -36.92
CA SER A 12 -33.71 -4.86 -35.72
C SER A 12 -33.61 -3.65 -34.82
N LEU A 13 -34.27 -3.70 -33.66
CA LEU A 13 -34.08 -2.73 -32.57
C LEU A 13 -32.68 -2.89 -31.98
N PRO A 14 -31.92 -1.80 -31.79
CA PRO A 14 -30.66 -1.88 -31.09
C PRO A 14 -30.92 -2.28 -29.63
N THR A 15 -30.30 -3.37 -29.18
CA THR A 15 -30.24 -3.71 -27.76
C THR A 15 -29.43 -2.65 -27.03
N ALA A 16 -30.10 -1.80 -26.28
CA ALA A 16 -29.44 -0.89 -25.36
C ALA A 16 -28.65 -1.72 -24.32
N ASN A 17 -27.32 -1.73 -24.40
CA ASN A 17 -26.49 -2.21 -23.31
C ASN A 17 -26.75 -1.31 -22.12
N THR A 18 -27.52 -1.79 -21.16
CA THR A 18 -27.65 -1.17 -19.84
C THR A 18 -26.26 -1.23 -19.18
N VAL A 19 -25.54 -0.13 -19.22
CA VAL A 19 -24.37 0.09 -18.38
C VAL A 19 -24.91 0.06 -16.95
N VAL A 20 -24.65 -1.03 -16.23
CA VAL A 20 -24.92 -1.09 -14.79
C VAL A 20 -24.05 -0.01 -14.16
N ALA A 21 -24.67 1.04 -13.65
CA ALA A 21 -23.96 2.09 -12.95
C ALA A 21 -23.19 1.44 -11.79
N VAL A 22 -21.87 1.57 -11.80
CA VAL A 22 -21.02 1.15 -10.66
C VAL A 22 -21.27 2.20 -9.59
N ASP A 23 -22.08 1.86 -8.60
CA ASP A 23 -22.44 2.74 -7.48
C ASP A 23 -21.48 2.63 -6.30
N ARG A 24 -20.44 1.79 -6.42
CA ARG A 24 -19.47 1.48 -5.39
C ARG A 24 -18.10 1.10 -5.98
N ILE A 25 -17.03 1.55 -5.32
CA ILE A 25 -15.64 1.12 -5.59
C ILE A 25 -15.05 0.54 -4.32
N ARG A 26 -14.54 -0.68 -4.34
CA ARG A 26 -13.75 -1.25 -3.25
C ARG A 26 -12.28 -0.94 -3.45
N VAL A 27 -11.72 -0.16 -2.54
CA VAL A 27 -10.29 0.17 -2.46
C VAL A 27 -9.66 -0.66 -1.35
N ALA A 28 -8.50 -1.26 -1.61
CA ALA A 28 -7.83 -2.11 -0.63
C ALA A 28 -6.30 -1.94 -0.65
N THR A 29 -5.68 -2.32 0.47
CA THR A 29 -4.24 -2.53 0.60
C THR A 29 -3.97 -3.90 1.21
N PHE A 30 -2.85 -4.53 0.82
CA PHE A 30 -2.46 -5.82 1.34
C PHE A 30 -0.94 -5.98 1.25
N ASN A 31 -0.27 -6.06 2.40
CA ASN A 31 1.12 -6.49 2.46
C ASN A 31 1.16 -8.01 2.28
N THR A 32 1.81 -8.47 1.23
CA THR A 32 1.70 -9.85 0.72
C THR A 32 2.90 -10.73 1.04
N SER A 33 4.01 -10.16 1.52
CA SER A 33 5.27 -10.88 1.70
C SER A 33 5.68 -11.69 0.44
N LEU A 34 5.31 -11.19 -0.75
CA LEU A 34 5.68 -11.79 -2.04
C LEU A 34 7.01 -11.19 -2.52
N TYR A 35 8.06 -11.49 -1.79
CA TYR A 35 9.44 -11.09 -2.07
C TYR A 35 10.39 -12.29 -2.03
N SER A 36 11.64 -12.05 -2.39
CA SER A 36 12.74 -13.03 -2.28
C SER A 36 14.03 -12.33 -1.91
N ASP A 37 14.91 -13.01 -1.17
CA ASP A 37 16.25 -12.50 -0.85
C ASP A 37 17.18 -12.45 -2.06
N GLN A 38 16.77 -13.10 -3.16
CA GLN A 38 17.54 -13.13 -4.41
C GLN A 38 16.80 -12.39 -5.52
N ALA A 39 17.51 -11.58 -6.27
CA ALA A 39 16.98 -10.89 -7.45
C ALA A 39 16.33 -11.89 -8.43
N GLY A 40 15.07 -11.63 -8.82
CA GLY A 40 14.28 -12.50 -9.68
C GLY A 40 13.74 -13.77 -9.00
N GLY A 41 13.99 -13.95 -7.70
CA GLY A 41 13.52 -15.11 -6.94
C GLY A 41 12.01 -15.21 -6.87
N LEU A 42 11.29 -14.11 -6.74
CA LEU A 42 9.82 -14.10 -6.79
C LEU A 42 9.31 -14.67 -8.13
N ILE A 43 9.92 -14.28 -9.27
CA ILE A 43 9.54 -14.81 -10.59
C ILE A 43 9.66 -16.33 -10.60
N GLN A 44 10.77 -16.86 -10.07
CA GLN A 44 10.99 -18.31 -9.98
C GLN A 44 9.97 -19.00 -9.08
N ARG A 45 9.67 -18.42 -7.90
CA ARG A 45 8.63 -18.92 -6.98
C ARG A 45 7.28 -19.00 -7.70
N LEU A 46 6.86 -17.92 -8.35
CA LEU A 46 5.59 -17.86 -9.07
C LEU A 46 5.53 -18.83 -10.27
N GLN A 47 6.65 -19.08 -10.94
CA GLN A 47 6.73 -20.06 -12.03
C GLN A 47 6.56 -21.51 -11.54
N ARG A 48 7.09 -21.84 -10.35
CA ARG A 48 7.03 -23.18 -9.78
C ARG A 48 5.72 -23.51 -9.07
N GLY A 49 4.86 -22.52 -8.82
CA GLY A 49 3.59 -22.72 -8.12
C GLY A 49 3.71 -22.44 -6.61
N ASP A 50 3.93 -21.18 -6.26
CA ASP A 50 4.09 -20.71 -4.87
C ASP A 50 2.79 -20.87 -4.05
N ALA A 51 2.89 -21.51 -2.88
CA ALA A 51 1.74 -21.80 -2.01
C ALA A 51 1.18 -20.52 -1.37
N SER A 52 2.07 -19.60 -0.89
CA SER A 52 1.64 -18.33 -0.32
C SER A 52 0.95 -17.45 -1.36
N ALA A 53 1.49 -17.36 -2.59
CA ALA A 53 0.86 -16.63 -3.67
C ALA A 53 -0.54 -17.17 -4.02
N ARG A 54 -0.79 -18.47 -3.88
CA ARG A 54 -2.13 -19.06 -4.07
C ARG A 54 -3.10 -18.59 -2.99
N LYS A 55 -2.68 -18.55 -1.72
CA LYS A 55 -3.49 -18.10 -0.58
C LYS A 55 -3.74 -16.60 -0.67
N ILE A 56 -2.72 -15.79 -0.99
CA ILE A 56 -2.85 -14.36 -1.26
C ILE A 56 -3.87 -14.09 -2.38
N ALA A 57 -3.77 -14.83 -3.49
CA ALA A 57 -4.73 -14.71 -4.58
C ALA A 57 -6.15 -15.13 -4.15
N ALA A 58 -6.31 -16.11 -3.28
CA ALA A 58 -7.62 -16.51 -2.74
C ALA A 58 -8.25 -15.39 -1.90
N VAL A 59 -7.47 -14.71 -1.04
CA VAL A 59 -7.93 -13.53 -0.28
C VAL A 59 -8.40 -12.44 -1.25
N ILE A 60 -7.62 -12.12 -2.28
CA ILE A 60 -7.96 -11.11 -3.28
C ILE A 60 -9.23 -11.51 -4.06
N GLN A 61 -9.34 -12.76 -4.46
CA GLN A 61 -10.52 -13.30 -5.15
C GLN A 61 -11.77 -13.30 -4.26
N HIS A 62 -11.61 -13.54 -2.96
CA HIS A 62 -12.71 -13.51 -2.00
C HIS A 62 -13.20 -12.08 -1.75
N GLN A 63 -12.28 -11.14 -1.51
CA GLN A 63 -12.59 -9.75 -1.19
C GLN A 63 -12.96 -8.91 -2.41
N ARG A 64 -12.48 -9.28 -3.61
CA ARG A 64 -12.77 -8.66 -4.91
C ARG A 64 -12.60 -7.15 -4.96
N PRO A 65 -11.46 -6.58 -4.53
CA PRO A 65 -11.21 -5.16 -4.64
C PRO A 65 -11.22 -4.70 -6.10
N ASP A 66 -11.62 -3.44 -6.32
CA ASP A 66 -11.59 -2.81 -7.65
C ASP A 66 -10.28 -2.07 -7.88
N LEU A 67 -9.68 -1.56 -6.81
CA LEU A 67 -8.38 -0.91 -6.75
C LEU A 67 -7.60 -1.46 -5.56
N LEU A 68 -6.40 -1.98 -5.79
CA LEU A 68 -5.62 -2.74 -4.81
C LEU A 68 -4.15 -2.34 -4.85
N LEU A 69 -3.59 -1.99 -3.69
CA LEU A 69 -2.16 -1.92 -3.47
C LEU A 69 -1.66 -3.23 -2.86
N LEU A 70 -0.64 -3.82 -3.46
CA LEU A 70 0.17 -4.87 -2.87
C LEU A 70 1.49 -4.28 -2.39
N ASN A 71 1.75 -4.36 -1.09
CA ASN A 71 3.06 -4.08 -0.50
C ASN A 71 3.87 -5.38 -0.43
N GLU A 72 5.19 -5.24 -0.40
CA GLU A 72 6.15 -6.36 -0.40
C GLU A 72 5.95 -7.31 -1.58
N PHE A 73 5.74 -6.73 -2.74
CA PHE A 73 5.76 -7.44 -4.02
C PHE A 73 7.01 -7.03 -4.79
N ASP A 74 7.98 -7.94 -4.97
CA ASP A 74 9.25 -7.61 -5.62
C ASP A 74 9.02 -6.97 -6.99
N TYR A 75 9.70 -5.84 -7.19
CA TYR A 75 9.72 -5.13 -8.46
C TYR A 75 10.67 -5.79 -9.45
N ASP A 76 10.23 -6.01 -10.66
CA ASP A 76 11.07 -6.27 -11.81
C ASP A 76 10.68 -5.33 -12.96
N ALA A 77 11.69 -4.78 -13.65
CA ALA A 77 11.47 -3.73 -14.66
C ALA A 77 10.58 -4.17 -15.83
N GLU A 78 10.53 -5.47 -16.13
CA GLU A 78 9.74 -6.05 -17.22
C GLU A 78 8.32 -6.42 -16.77
N GLY A 79 8.03 -6.39 -15.45
CA GLY A 79 6.73 -6.74 -14.88
C GLY A 79 6.37 -8.22 -15.00
N ARG A 80 7.36 -9.10 -15.12
CA ARG A 80 7.16 -10.56 -15.26
C ARG A 80 6.50 -11.17 -14.02
N ALA A 81 6.89 -10.73 -12.82
CA ALA A 81 6.26 -11.20 -11.58
C ALA A 81 4.78 -10.83 -11.55
N ALA A 82 4.42 -9.59 -11.88
CA ALA A 82 3.04 -9.12 -11.95
C ALA A 82 2.23 -9.88 -13.02
N ASP A 83 2.82 -10.14 -14.19
CA ASP A 83 2.19 -10.95 -15.24
C ASP A 83 1.90 -12.39 -14.80
N LEU A 84 2.87 -13.03 -14.15
CA LEU A 84 2.72 -14.39 -13.64
C LEU A 84 1.65 -14.44 -12.55
N PHE A 85 1.66 -13.48 -11.62
CA PHE A 85 0.68 -13.42 -10.55
C PHE A 85 -0.73 -13.23 -11.11
N GLN A 86 -0.92 -12.28 -12.06
CA GLN A 86 -2.20 -12.09 -12.73
C GLN A 86 -2.66 -13.35 -13.48
N LYS A 87 -1.80 -13.95 -14.31
CA LYS A 87 -2.20 -15.05 -15.21
C LYS A 87 -2.35 -16.39 -14.51
N ARG A 88 -1.47 -16.71 -13.55
CA ARG A 88 -1.40 -18.06 -12.95
C ARG A 88 -2.11 -18.16 -11.60
N TYR A 89 -2.32 -17.02 -10.90
CA TYR A 89 -2.92 -17.00 -9.56
C TYR A 89 -4.26 -16.27 -9.57
N LEU A 90 -4.31 -14.98 -9.87
CA LEU A 90 -5.54 -14.20 -9.87
C LEU A 90 -6.53 -14.62 -10.96
N GLY A 91 -6.03 -14.92 -12.16
CA GLY A 91 -6.83 -15.35 -13.31
C GLY A 91 -7.24 -16.84 -13.27
N LYS A 92 -6.90 -17.56 -12.21
CA LYS A 92 -7.31 -18.96 -11.98
C LYS A 92 -7.95 -19.09 -10.61
N ALA A 93 -8.99 -19.92 -10.50
CA ALA A 93 -9.65 -20.21 -9.24
C ALA A 93 -8.66 -20.74 -8.20
N GLN A 94 -8.65 -20.13 -7.01
CA GLN A 94 -7.88 -20.59 -5.86
C GLN A 94 -8.85 -20.99 -4.74
N PHE A 95 -8.67 -22.17 -4.17
CA PHE A 95 -9.48 -22.67 -3.06
C PHE A 95 -11.00 -22.47 -3.24
N GLY A 96 -11.50 -22.68 -4.46
CA GLY A 96 -12.92 -22.50 -4.81
C GLY A 96 -13.37 -21.04 -5.06
N GLN A 97 -12.49 -20.06 -4.92
CA GLN A 97 -12.80 -18.67 -5.20
C GLN A 97 -12.84 -18.38 -6.70
N LYS A 98 -13.74 -17.49 -7.14
CA LYS A 98 -13.85 -17.09 -8.55
C LYS A 98 -12.65 -16.26 -9.00
N PRO A 99 -12.07 -16.53 -10.19
CA PRO A 99 -10.99 -15.72 -10.74
C PRO A 99 -11.30 -14.24 -10.77
N ILE A 100 -10.26 -13.42 -10.69
CA ILE A 100 -10.33 -11.97 -10.83
C ILE A 100 -9.26 -11.49 -11.80
N THR A 101 -9.59 -10.49 -12.62
CA THR A 101 -8.66 -9.89 -13.56
C THR A 101 -8.63 -8.40 -13.34
N TYR A 102 -7.42 -7.83 -13.37
CA TYR A 102 -7.19 -6.39 -13.38
C TYR A 102 -6.65 -6.01 -14.75
N GLU A 103 -7.36 -5.13 -15.42
CA GLU A 103 -7.00 -4.68 -16.77
C GLU A 103 -5.83 -3.69 -16.72
N TYR A 104 -5.75 -2.92 -15.63
CA TYR A 104 -4.73 -1.89 -15.45
C TYR A 104 -3.85 -2.20 -14.26
N ARG A 105 -2.58 -1.80 -14.37
CA ARG A 105 -1.62 -1.89 -13.27
C ARG A 105 -0.61 -0.76 -13.33
N TYR A 106 -0.06 -0.46 -12.17
CA TYR A 106 1.07 0.45 -12.03
C TYR A 106 2.12 -0.16 -11.11
N PHE A 107 3.37 -0.07 -11.50
CA PHE A 107 4.56 -0.39 -10.71
C PHE A 107 5.71 0.46 -11.25
N ALA A 108 6.65 0.80 -10.38
CA ALA A 108 7.80 1.63 -10.69
C ALA A 108 8.98 1.27 -9.77
N PRO A 109 10.20 1.68 -10.08
CA PRO A 109 11.36 1.47 -9.21
C PRO A 109 11.10 2.00 -7.79
N VAL A 110 11.67 1.30 -6.81
CA VAL A 110 11.64 1.64 -5.39
C VAL A 110 13.06 1.79 -4.84
N ASN A 111 13.20 2.34 -3.65
CA ASN A 111 14.52 2.60 -3.03
C ASN A 111 15.10 1.38 -2.32
N THR A 112 14.28 0.38 -2.01
CA THR A 112 14.76 -0.84 -1.36
C THR A 112 15.82 -1.55 -2.20
N GLY A 113 16.92 -1.89 -1.56
CA GLY A 113 18.06 -2.56 -2.17
C GLY A 113 18.86 -1.70 -3.16
N VAL A 114 18.54 -0.40 -3.32
CA VAL A 114 19.34 0.51 -4.15
C VAL A 114 20.50 1.04 -3.32
N PRO A 115 21.76 0.72 -3.67
CA PRO A 115 22.93 1.16 -2.89
C PRO A 115 22.98 2.67 -2.76
N SER A 116 23.23 3.18 -1.55
CA SER A 116 23.40 4.61 -1.31
C SER A 116 24.83 5.07 -1.57
N GLY A 117 25.81 4.18 -1.37
CA GLY A 117 27.24 4.47 -1.37
C GLY A 117 27.74 5.07 -0.05
N PHE A 118 26.91 5.07 1.00
CA PHE A 118 27.23 5.61 2.32
C PHE A 118 27.02 4.54 3.41
N ASP A 119 27.78 4.63 4.50
CA ASP A 119 27.51 3.92 5.74
C ASP A 119 26.30 4.59 6.43
N LEU A 120 25.15 3.91 6.40
CA LEU A 120 23.91 4.42 6.95
C LEU A 120 23.57 3.83 8.31
N ASN A 121 24.20 2.71 8.68
CA ASN A 121 23.97 2.01 9.94
C ASN A 121 25.09 2.17 10.98
N GLY A 122 26.22 2.79 10.60
CA GLY A 122 27.35 3.07 11.49
C GLY A 122 28.28 1.87 11.73
N ASP A 123 28.26 0.85 10.85
CA ASP A 123 29.11 -0.35 10.98
C ASP A 123 30.47 -0.23 10.27
N GLY A 124 30.76 0.90 9.64
CA GLY A 124 32.00 1.18 8.92
C GLY A 124 32.05 0.62 7.50
N LYS A 125 30.94 0.08 6.97
CA LYS A 125 30.80 -0.39 5.59
C LYS A 125 29.90 0.56 4.80
N THR A 126 29.86 0.39 3.48
CA THR A 126 29.00 1.17 2.57
C THR A 126 28.22 0.26 1.62
N GLU A 127 28.13 -1.02 1.96
CA GLU A 127 27.55 -2.08 1.14
C GLU A 127 26.59 -2.93 1.98
N GLY A 128 25.60 -3.52 1.30
CA GLY A 128 24.61 -4.37 1.93
C GLY A 128 23.24 -3.71 2.05
N GLY A 129 22.28 -4.48 2.60
CA GLY A 129 20.90 -4.02 2.69
C GLY A 129 20.69 -2.83 3.60
N ASN A 130 21.51 -2.69 4.65
CA ASN A 130 21.43 -1.58 5.61
C ASN A 130 21.94 -0.25 5.03
N ASP A 131 22.79 -0.31 4.01
CA ASP A 131 23.37 0.86 3.34
C ASP A 131 22.67 1.21 2.02
N ALA A 132 21.58 0.54 1.73
CA ALA A 132 20.69 0.93 0.66
C ALA A 132 19.80 2.12 1.08
N PHE A 133 19.30 2.90 0.10
CA PHE A 133 18.33 3.98 0.37
C PHE A 133 17.06 3.50 1.08
N GLY A 134 16.71 2.25 0.94
CA GLY A 134 15.72 1.51 1.72
C GLY A 134 16.22 0.09 1.89
N PHE A 135 16.05 -0.52 3.06
CA PHE A 135 16.56 -1.86 3.35
C PHE A 135 16.12 -2.86 2.28
N GLY A 136 17.09 -3.63 1.77
CA GLY A 136 16.88 -4.71 0.81
C GLY A 136 18.19 -5.27 0.28
N ASN A 137 18.20 -6.57 -0.06
CA ASN A 137 19.38 -7.30 -0.53
C ASN A 137 19.65 -7.07 -2.02
N HIS A 138 18.68 -6.58 -2.76
CA HIS A 138 18.80 -6.24 -4.19
C HIS A 138 17.81 -5.15 -4.58
N PRO A 139 18.09 -4.36 -5.63
CA PRO A 139 17.15 -3.34 -6.10
C PRO A 139 15.77 -3.93 -6.44
N GLY A 140 14.73 -3.33 -5.85
CA GLY A 140 13.35 -3.73 -6.07
C GLY A 140 12.78 -4.76 -5.10
N GLN A 141 13.58 -5.30 -4.16
CA GLN A 141 13.05 -6.14 -3.09
C GLN A 141 12.02 -5.36 -2.26
N TYR A 142 10.98 -6.02 -1.74
CA TYR A 142 9.90 -5.38 -0.97
C TYR A 142 9.18 -4.24 -1.73
N GLY A 143 9.09 -4.35 -3.06
CA GLY A 143 8.45 -3.33 -3.90
C GLY A 143 6.95 -3.22 -3.70
N MET A 144 6.32 -2.46 -4.58
CA MET A 144 4.89 -2.21 -4.57
C MET A 144 4.27 -2.48 -5.94
N LEU A 145 3.02 -2.98 -5.96
CA LEU A 145 2.24 -3.19 -7.19
C LEU A 145 0.82 -2.70 -6.99
N VAL A 146 0.35 -1.80 -7.86
CA VAL A 146 -1.06 -1.39 -7.91
C VAL A 146 -1.78 -2.13 -9.03
N LEU A 147 -2.92 -2.73 -8.69
CA LEU A 147 -3.83 -3.40 -9.60
C LEU A 147 -5.16 -2.64 -9.63
N SER A 148 -5.69 -2.38 -10.82
CA SER A 148 -6.92 -1.61 -11.01
C SER A 148 -7.81 -2.21 -12.08
N LYS A 149 -9.13 -2.22 -11.83
CA LYS A 149 -10.16 -2.49 -12.86
C LYS A 149 -10.44 -1.26 -13.71
N PHE A 150 -10.00 -0.08 -13.26
CA PHE A 150 -10.24 1.20 -13.92
C PHE A 150 -8.97 1.75 -14.56
N PRO A 151 -9.09 2.55 -15.64
CA PRO A 151 -7.96 3.14 -16.30
C PRO A 151 -7.09 3.99 -15.37
N ILE A 152 -5.77 3.83 -15.48
CA ILE A 152 -4.77 4.64 -14.78
C ILE A 152 -4.22 5.67 -15.76
N ASP A 153 -4.29 6.96 -15.41
CA ASP A 153 -3.61 8.01 -16.17
C ASP A 153 -2.10 8.02 -15.86
N LYS A 154 -1.37 7.17 -16.56
CA LYS A 154 0.08 7.01 -16.35
C LYS A 154 0.89 8.29 -16.62
N ARG A 155 0.34 9.26 -17.38
CA ARG A 155 1.04 10.53 -17.68
C ARG A 155 0.93 11.51 -16.54
N ALA A 156 -0.11 11.38 -15.73
CA ALA A 156 -0.36 12.22 -14.56
C ALA A 156 0.13 11.58 -13.24
N VAL A 157 0.70 10.37 -13.29
CA VAL A 157 1.30 9.76 -12.09
C VAL A 157 2.47 10.59 -11.61
N ARG A 158 2.51 10.83 -10.31
CA ARG A 158 3.65 11.46 -9.61
C ARG A 158 4.34 10.44 -8.72
N THR A 159 5.66 10.41 -8.76
CA THR A 159 6.50 9.55 -7.89
C THR A 159 7.51 10.41 -7.14
N PHE A 160 7.83 9.96 -5.92
CA PHE A 160 8.72 10.68 -5.02
C PHE A 160 9.84 9.76 -4.51
N GLN A 161 10.32 8.86 -5.38
CA GLN A 161 11.41 7.94 -5.07
C GLN A 161 12.70 8.68 -4.70
N LYS A 162 13.00 9.77 -5.43
CA LYS A 162 14.25 10.53 -5.29
C LYS A 162 14.14 11.75 -4.38
N PHE A 163 12.97 12.01 -3.80
CA PHE A 163 12.77 13.13 -2.88
C PHE A 163 13.75 13.01 -1.69
N LEU A 164 14.56 14.05 -1.46
CA LEU A 164 15.57 14.03 -0.40
C LEU A 164 14.94 14.36 0.96
N TRP A 165 15.31 13.60 1.98
CA TRP A 165 14.76 13.81 3.34
C TRP A 165 15.08 15.22 3.88
N LYS A 166 16.28 15.73 3.60
CA LYS A 166 16.70 17.09 3.99
C LYS A 166 15.86 18.21 3.39
N ASP A 167 15.19 17.97 2.25
CA ASP A 167 14.37 18.98 1.57
C ASP A 167 12.98 19.13 2.22
N MET A 168 12.65 18.22 3.15
CA MET A 168 11.43 18.33 3.95
C MET A 168 11.64 19.35 5.07
N PRO A 169 10.84 20.42 5.17
CA PRO A 169 10.95 21.37 6.27
C PRO A 169 10.81 20.66 7.63
N GLN A 170 11.68 21.00 8.59
CA GLN A 170 11.69 20.40 9.92
C GLN A 170 11.82 18.86 9.89
N ALA A 171 12.62 18.35 8.95
CA ALA A 171 12.97 16.91 8.90
C ALA A 171 13.51 16.43 10.26
N ARG A 172 13.06 15.26 10.70
CA ARG A 172 13.46 14.65 11.97
C ARG A 172 14.84 14.00 11.84
N ILE A 173 15.90 14.80 11.93
CA ILE A 173 17.28 14.33 11.78
C ILE A 173 17.62 13.36 12.91
N PRO A 174 18.10 12.13 12.63
CA PRO A 174 18.64 11.23 13.65
C PRO A 174 19.92 11.83 14.27
N LEU A 175 20.05 11.71 15.59
CA LEU A 175 21.19 12.28 16.34
C LEU A 175 21.80 11.22 17.25
N HIS A 176 23.11 11.30 17.47
CA HIS A 176 23.79 10.61 18.54
C HIS A 176 23.39 11.16 19.92
N ALA A 177 23.75 10.47 20.98
CA ALA A 177 23.43 10.88 22.36
C ALA A 177 24.06 12.23 22.75
N ASP A 178 25.15 12.63 22.09
CA ASP A 178 25.81 13.92 22.30
C ASP A 178 25.20 15.07 21.48
N GLY A 179 24.15 14.79 20.69
CA GLY A 179 23.46 15.76 19.83
C GLY A 179 24.08 15.94 18.46
N SER A 180 25.17 15.25 18.13
CA SER A 180 25.76 15.29 16.79
C SER A 180 24.90 14.50 15.78
N PRO A 181 24.85 14.91 14.47
CA PRO A 181 24.12 14.17 13.46
C PRO A 181 24.60 12.73 13.31
N TRP A 182 23.65 11.79 13.20
CA TRP A 182 23.94 10.36 12.95
C TRP A 182 24.57 10.13 11.58
N TYR A 183 24.00 10.73 10.54
CA TYR A 183 24.53 10.63 9.19
C TYR A 183 25.64 11.66 8.96
N SER A 184 26.68 11.27 8.20
CA SER A 184 27.62 12.24 7.67
C SER A 184 26.89 13.30 6.83
N GLU A 185 27.47 14.49 6.70
CA GLU A 185 26.90 15.56 5.86
C GLU A 185 26.67 15.09 4.42
N ALA A 186 27.59 14.33 3.84
CA ALA A 186 27.48 13.79 2.50
C ALA A 186 26.31 12.79 2.38
N ALA A 187 26.16 11.88 3.35
CA ALA A 187 25.07 10.92 3.39
C ALA A 187 23.72 11.64 3.54
N TRP A 188 23.60 12.59 4.47
CA TRP A 188 22.37 13.37 4.68
C TRP A 188 21.97 14.16 3.44
N ASN A 189 22.93 14.73 2.73
CA ASN A 189 22.68 15.48 1.50
C ASN A 189 22.15 14.63 0.33
N ALA A 190 22.37 13.32 0.38
CA ALA A 190 21.95 12.38 -0.66
C ALA A 190 20.77 11.49 -0.23
N PHE A 191 20.44 11.44 1.08
CA PHE A 191 19.52 10.46 1.61
C PHE A 191 18.08 10.74 1.21
N ARG A 192 17.43 9.74 0.64
CA ARG A 192 16.05 9.81 0.16
C ARG A 192 15.08 9.58 1.31
N LEU A 193 13.98 10.35 1.36
CA LEU A 193 12.98 10.19 2.40
C LEU A 193 12.31 8.82 2.33
N SER A 194 11.76 8.46 1.18
CA SER A 194 11.00 7.22 1.05
C SER A 194 11.88 5.98 1.08
N SER A 195 11.55 5.01 1.92
CA SER A 195 12.22 3.70 1.90
C SER A 195 11.87 2.88 0.65
N LYS A 196 10.66 3.01 0.14
CA LYS A 196 10.23 2.45 -1.16
C LYS A 196 10.01 3.59 -2.14
N SER A 197 8.85 4.17 -2.16
CA SER A 197 8.46 5.38 -2.87
C SER A 197 7.12 5.87 -2.32
N HIS A 198 6.75 7.12 -2.64
CA HIS A 198 5.38 7.59 -2.54
C HIS A 198 4.85 7.77 -3.96
N TRP A 199 3.65 7.26 -4.25
CA TRP A 199 3.04 7.34 -5.58
C TRP A 199 1.67 8.00 -5.49
N ASP A 200 1.45 9.06 -6.25
CA ASP A 200 0.11 9.58 -6.56
C ASP A 200 -0.30 9.02 -7.93
N ILE A 201 -1.28 8.15 -7.93
CA ILE A 201 -1.75 7.41 -9.11
C ILE A 201 -3.19 7.83 -9.43
N PRO A 202 -3.41 8.73 -10.39
CA PRO A 202 -4.76 9.10 -10.81
C PRO A 202 -5.46 7.94 -11.54
N VAL A 203 -6.61 7.53 -11.01
CA VAL A 203 -7.44 6.44 -11.52
C VAL A 203 -8.78 7.02 -11.99
N ALA A 204 -9.12 6.79 -13.26
CA ALA A 204 -10.37 7.24 -13.86
C ALA A 204 -11.52 6.29 -13.50
N THR A 205 -12.22 6.56 -12.41
CA THR A 205 -13.36 5.74 -11.96
C THR A 205 -14.68 6.24 -12.55
N PRO A 206 -15.76 5.44 -12.54
CA PRO A 206 -17.08 5.89 -12.95
C PRO A 206 -17.63 7.08 -12.13
N MET A 207 -17.09 7.30 -10.92
CA MET A 207 -17.45 8.41 -10.03
C MET A 207 -16.48 9.59 -10.12
N GLY A 208 -15.62 9.63 -11.16
CA GLY A 208 -14.58 10.63 -11.39
C GLY A 208 -13.20 10.18 -10.97
N THR A 209 -12.22 11.07 -11.08
CA THR A 209 -10.83 10.74 -10.76
C THR A 209 -10.65 10.50 -9.26
N LEU A 210 -10.02 9.37 -8.91
CA LEU A 210 -9.53 9.03 -7.59
C LEU A 210 -8.00 9.04 -7.64
N HIS A 211 -7.35 9.88 -6.84
CA HIS A 211 -5.92 9.85 -6.62
C HIS A 211 -5.58 8.75 -5.61
N PHE A 212 -5.00 7.65 -6.07
CA PHE A 212 -4.59 6.55 -5.22
C PHE A 212 -3.17 6.81 -4.71
N LEU A 213 -3.07 7.20 -3.44
CA LEU A 213 -1.82 7.61 -2.80
C LEU A 213 -1.22 6.39 -2.11
N ALA A 214 -0.24 5.76 -2.77
CA ALA A 214 0.33 4.50 -2.36
C ALA A 214 1.73 4.66 -1.77
N SER A 215 1.99 4.08 -0.60
CA SER A 215 3.31 4.04 0.02
C SER A 215 3.50 2.82 0.92
N HIS A 216 4.74 2.63 1.34
CA HIS A 216 5.13 1.67 2.36
C HIS A 216 6.32 2.25 3.14
N PRO A 217 6.05 3.07 4.16
CA PRO A 217 7.06 3.67 5.03
C PRO A 217 7.97 2.65 5.71
N THR A 218 9.12 3.15 6.16
CA THR A 218 10.10 2.38 6.94
C THR A 218 9.44 1.80 8.20
N PRO A 219 9.63 0.51 8.56
CA PRO A 219 9.29 0.02 9.88
C PRO A 219 10.07 0.79 10.96
N PRO A 220 9.42 1.29 12.04
CA PRO A 220 10.07 2.12 13.08
C PRO A 220 10.83 1.26 14.10
N VAL A 221 11.53 0.25 13.62
CA VAL A 221 12.28 -0.76 14.39
C VAL A 221 13.56 -1.12 13.64
N PHE A 222 14.38 -2.01 14.19
CA PHE A 222 15.66 -2.48 13.63
C PHE A 222 16.75 -1.41 13.60
N ASP A 223 16.73 -0.49 14.55
CA ASP A 223 17.72 0.57 14.74
C ASP A 223 18.16 0.69 16.20
N GLY A 224 18.90 1.73 16.53
CA GLY A 224 19.42 1.99 17.88
C GLY A 224 18.75 3.21 18.55
N PRO A 225 19.39 3.72 19.60
CA PRO A 225 18.86 4.86 20.36
C PRO A 225 18.71 6.15 19.55
N GLU A 226 19.35 6.25 18.39
CA GLU A 226 19.22 7.36 17.46
C GLU A 226 17.84 7.43 16.80
N ASP A 227 17.09 6.31 16.85
CA ASP A 227 15.72 6.17 16.33
C ASP A 227 15.59 6.66 14.87
N ARG A 228 16.56 6.25 14.02
CA ARG A 228 16.59 6.70 12.62
C ARG A 228 15.40 6.18 11.80
N ASN A 229 14.96 4.96 12.07
CA ASN A 229 13.84 4.34 11.38
C ASN A 229 12.51 4.91 11.85
N GLY A 230 12.33 5.13 13.16
CA GLY A 230 11.13 5.77 13.71
C GLY A 230 10.98 7.21 13.23
N LYS A 231 12.06 8.00 13.20
CA LYS A 231 12.06 9.36 12.67
C LYS A 231 11.73 9.40 11.18
N ARG A 232 12.30 8.47 10.40
CA ARG A 232 12.02 8.33 8.98
C ARG A 232 10.57 7.94 8.72
N ASN A 233 10.05 6.92 9.42
CA ASN A 233 8.65 6.51 9.34
C ASN A 233 7.71 7.69 9.58
N ALA A 234 7.95 8.44 10.66
CA ALA A 234 7.14 9.60 11.01
C ALA A 234 7.13 10.67 9.90
N ASP A 235 8.28 10.93 9.26
CA ASP A 235 8.37 11.91 8.17
C ASP A 235 7.81 11.37 6.84
N GLU A 236 7.94 10.06 6.56
CA GLU A 236 7.28 9.41 5.43
C GLU A 236 5.74 9.49 5.55
N ILE A 237 5.19 9.32 6.76
CA ILE A 237 3.76 9.48 7.04
C ILE A 237 3.34 10.96 6.92
N ARG A 238 4.11 11.88 7.53
CA ARG A 238 3.86 13.32 7.46
C ARG A 238 3.87 13.84 6.02
N PHE A 239 4.68 13.25 5.14
CA PHE A 239 4.70 13.60 3.72
C PHE A 239 3.30 13.54 3.08
N TRP A 240 2.50 12.50 3.36
CA TRP A 240 1.14 12.42 2.87
C TRP A 240 0.23 13.51 3.48
N GLY A 241 0.37 13.79 4.77
CA GLY A 241 -0.38 14.86 5.42
C GLY A 241 -0.16 16.22 4.75
N GLU A 242 1.10 16.55 4.48
CA GLU A 242 1.50 17.76 3.78
C GLU A 242 1.07 17.77 2.30
N TYR A 243 1.22 16.62 1.62
CA TYR A 243 0.85 16.47 0.22
C TYR A 243 -0.64 16.74 -0.03
N VAL A 244 -1.50 16.17 0.80
CA VAL A 244 -2.96 16.34 0.64
C VAL A 244 -3.46 17.67 1.16
N TRP A 245 -2.79 18.28 2.17
CA TRP A 245 -3.15 19.59 2.69
C TRP A 245 -2.77 20.72 1.75
N ASN A 246 -1.67 20.61 1.05
CA ASN A 246 -1.13 21.46 -0.03
C ASN A 246 -1.23 22.98 0.24
N ARG A 247 -0.83 23.44 1.41
CA ARG A 247 -0.78 24.84 1.76
C ARG A 247 0.67 25.32 1.90
N GLY A 248 1.19 25.95 0.84
CA GLY A 248 2.56 26.46 0.81
C GLY A 248 3.62 25.35 0.68
N ASN A 249 3.28 24.22 0.09
CA ASN A 249 4.11 23.01 0.03
C ASN A 249 4.91 22.91 -1.29
N ASP A 250 5.38 24.02 -1.83
CA ASP A 250 6.23 24.07 -3.04
C ASP A 250 7.58 23.34 -2.87
N TRP A 251 7.95 23.01 -1.64
CA TRP A 251 9.09 22.18 -1.33
C TRP A 251 8.89 20.70 -1.74
N ILE A 252 7.66 20.24 -1.88
CA ILE A 252 7.33 18.91 -2.40
C ILE A 252 7.62 18.90 -3.89
N VAL A 253 8.63 18.15 -4.31
CA VAL A 253 9.05 18.04 -5.71
C VAL A 253 9.07 16.57 -6.10
N ASP A 254 8.34 16.21 -7.16
CA ASP A 254 8.34 14.84 -7.65
C ASP A 254 9.58 14.53 -8.51
N ASP A 255 9.72 13.25 -8.90
CA ASP A 255 10.87 12.77 -9.66
C ASP A 255 11.03 13.39 -11.05
N LEU A 256 9.99 14.10 -11.56
CA LEU A 256 9.99 14.85 -12.81
C LEU A 256 10.17 16.36 -12.60
N GLY A 257 10.27 16.83 -11.35
CA GLY A 257 10.47 18.23 -11.00
C GLY A 257 9.19 19.05 -10.86
N LEU A 258 8.00 18.44 -10.90
CA LEU A 258 6.74 19.11 -10.63
C LEU A 258 6.62 19.41 -9.13
N ARG A 259 6.30 20.67 -8.80
CA ARG A 259 6.22 21.18 -7.42
C ARG A 259 4.80 21.16 -6.88
N GLY A 260 4.72 21.20 -5.54
CA GLY A 260 3.47 21.27 -4.78
C GLY A 260 2.82 19.92 -4.54
N GLY A 261 1.81 19.93 -3.68
CA GLY A 261 1.03 18.76 -3.31
C GLY A 261 -0.19 18.51 -4.22
N LEU A 262 -1.18 17.80 -3.69
CA LEU A 262 -2.42 17.47 -4.37
C LEU A 262 -3.30 18.71 -4.56
N LYS A 263 -3.92 18.86 -5.73
CA LYS A 263 -4.82 20.00 -6.01
C LYS A 263 -6.00 20.04 -5.04
N ASP A 264 -6.41 21.25 -4.69
CA ASP A 264 -7.59 21.46 -3.86
C ASP A 264 -8.84 20.83 -4.49
N GLY A 265 -9.67 20.22 -3.65
CA GLY A 265 -10.87 19.52 -4.11
C GLY A 265 -10.64 18.15 -4.76
N ALA A 266 -9.39 17.77 -5.05
CA ALA A 266 -9.12 16.42 -5.58
C ALA A 266 -9.47 15.36 -4.53
N ARG A 267 -10.15 14.30 -4.98
CA ARG A 267 -10.51 13.15 -4.15
C ARG A 267 -9.41 12.12 -4.18
N PHE A 268 -9.08 11.57 -3.02
CA PHE A 268 -7.99 10.61 -2.86
C PHE A 268 -8.37 9.44 -1.95
N ALA A 269 -7.53 8.42 -1.94
CA ALA A 269 -7.42 7.41 -0.90
C ALA A 269 -5.92 7.13 -0.65
N ILE A 270 -5.44 7.40 0.57
CA ILE A 270 -4.09 6.99 1.00
C ILE A 270 -4.17 5.52 1.36
N ALA A 271 -3.26 4.69 0.83
CA ALA A 271 -3.25 3.26 1.09
C ALA A 271 -1.82 2.75 1.29
N GLY A 272 -1.68 1.77 2.18
CA GLY A 272 -0.42 1.07 2.42
C GLY A 272 -0.33 0.44 3.79
N ASP A 273 0.70 -0.35 3.94
CA ASP A 273 1.30 -0.67 5.22
C ASP A 273 2.12 0.56 5.65
N LEU A 274 1.59 1.35 6.57
CA LEU A 274 2.23 2.56 7.05
C LEU A 274 3.18 2.30 8.24
N ASN A 275 3.27 1.04 8.68
CA ASN A 275 4.15 0.63 9.77
C ASN A 275 4.00 1.48 11.06
N ALA A 276 2.79 1.92 11.37
CA ALA A 276 2.54 2.78 12.52
C ALA A 276 1.17 2.48 13.14
N ASP A 277 1.18 2.02 14.39
CA ASP A 277 -0.02 1.83 15.21
C ASP A 277 -0.17 3.02 16.16
N PRO A 278 -1.34 3.69 16.23
CA PRO A 278 -1.50 4.89 17.04
C PRO A 278 -1.23 4.68 18.54
N PRO A 279 -1.77 3.60 19.22
CA PRO A 279 -1.55 3.40 20.64
C PRO A 279 -0.42 2.45 21.01
N ASP A 280 -0.04 1.48 20.13
CA ASP A 280 0.71 0.29 20.56
C ASP A 280 1.99 0.02 19.77
N GLY A 281 2.23 0.76 18.68
CA GLY A 281 3.44 0.60 17.87
C GLY A 281 4.66 1.34 18.42
N ASP A 282 5.84 0.98 17.90
CA ASP A 282 7.13 1.59 18.25
C ASP A 282 7.42 2.93 17.54
N GLY A 283 6.50 3.42 16.71
CA GLY A 283 6.65 4.67 15.96
C GLY A 283 6.64 5.92 16.85
N ILE A 284 7.10 7.04 16.28
CA ILE A 284 7.05 8.35 16.95
C ILE A 284 5.61 8.65 17.39
N PRO A 285 5.35 8.87 18.70
CA PRO A 285 4.01 9.15 19.19
C PRO A 285 3.35 10.32 18.45
N GLY A 286 2.13 10.12 17.99
CA GLY A 286 1.35 11.13 17.28
C GLY A 286 1.54 11.16 15.77
N ALA A 287 2.60 10.60 15.21
CA ALA A 287 2.90 10.70 13.76
C ALA A 287 1.75 10.21 12.87
N ILE A 288 1.25 9.00 13.12
CA ILE A 288 0.11 8.48 12.36
C ILE A 288 -1.20 9.17 12.76
N THR A 289 -1.35 9.59 14.00
CA THR A 289 -2.55 10.29 14.50
C THR A 289 -2.74 11.62 13.75
N GLU A 290 -1.67 12.38 13.53
CA GLU A 290 -1.72 13.63 12.76
C GLU A 290 -2.26 13.40 11.33
N LEU A 291 -1.89 12.30 10.68
CA LEU A 291 -2.44 11.94 9.37
C LEU A 291 -3.92 11.53 9.46
N LEU A 292 -4.29 10.73 10.47
CA LEU A 292 -5.68 10.30 10.70
C LEU A 292 -6.62 11.47 11.01
N GLU A 293 -6.10 12.53 11.64
CA GLU A 293 -6.82 13.74 12.00
C GLU A 293 -6.71 14.86 10.96
N ASN A 294 -5.98 14.63 9.86
CA ASN A 294 -5.83 15.62 8.79
C ASN A 294 -7.21 16.06 8.28
N PRO A 295 -7.49 17.38 8.16
CA PRO A 295 -8.80 17.89 7.74
C PRO A 295 -9.27 17.42 6.34
N ARG A 296 -8.36 16.94 5.49
CA ARG A 296 -8.70 16.39 4.17
C ARG A 296 -9.05 14.90 4.21
N VAL A 297 -8.67 14.18 5.27
CA VAL A 297 -8.98 12.78 5.47
C VAL A 297 -10.38 12.62 6.07
N LEU A 298 -11.19 11.77 5.46
CA LEU A 298 -12.56 11.49 5.93
C LEU A 298 -12.49 10.69 7.23
N ARG A 299 -13.09 11.22 8.29
CA ARG A 299 -13.28 10.46 9.52
C ARG A 299 -14.33 9.37 9.29
N MET A 300 -13.93 8.12 9.46
CA MET A 300 -14.79 6.95 9.29
C MET A 300 -14.63 5.99 10.47
N LEU A 301 -15.55 5.03 10.59
CA LEU A 301 -15.36 3.90 11.50
C LEU A 301 -14.11 3.13 11.08
N THR A 302 -13.24 2.86 12.05
CA THR A 302 -12.01 2.09 11.80
C THR A 302 -12.36 0.69 11.27
N PRO A 303 -11.73 0.26 10.16
CA PRO A 303 -11.86 -1.12 9.68
C PRO A 303 -11.56 -2.12 10.79
N ARG A 304 -12.32 -3.20 10.85
CA ARG A 304 -12.23 -4.14 11.96
C ARG A 304 -12.55 -5.58 11.57
N SER A 305 -12.10 -6.52 12.39
CA SER A 305 -12.47 -7.93 12.34
C SER A 305 -12.60 -8.53 13.75
N GLU A 306 -13.57 -9.43 13.93
CA GLU A 306 -13.69 -10.24 15.14
C GLU A 306 -12.61 -11.35 15.19
N GLY A 307 -12.08 -11.78 14.04
CA GLY A 307 -10.97 -12.73 13.97
C GLY A 307 -9.67 -12.13 14.50
N ALA A 308 -9.44 -10.83 14.31
CA ALA A 308 -8.29 -10.13 14.90
C ALA A 308 -8.33 -10.20 16.44
N ALA A 309 -9.50 -9.92 17.03
CA ALA A 309 -9.67 -10.02 18.48
C ALA A 309 -9.46 -11.48 19.00
N GLN A 310 -9.99 -12.46 18.27
CA GLN A 310 -9.78 -13.88 18.62
C GLN A 310 -8.29 -14.27 18.54
N ALA A 311 -7.58 -13.79 17.53
CA ALA A 311 -6.16 -14.07 17.36
C ALA A 311 -5.33 -13.44 18.47
N ALA A 312 -5.62 -12.17 18.84
CA ALA A 312 -4.95 -11.48 19.94
C ALA A 312 -5.15 -12.20 21.28
N GLU A 313 -6.38 -12.66 21.57
CA GLU A 313 -6.68 -13.46 22.76
C GLU A 313 -5.91 -14.78 22.76
N ALA A 314 -5.91 -15.50 21.66
CA ALA A 314 -5.23 -16.79 21.53
C ALA A 314 -3.70 -16.67 21.62
N THR A 315 -3.10 -15.62 21.07
CA THR A 315 -1.65 -15.38 21.11
C THR A 315 -1.21 -14.87 22.49
N GLY A 316 -2.03 -14.07 23.17
CA GLY A 316 -1.66 -13.47 24.46
C GLY A 316 -0.39 -12.60 24.35
N GLY A 317 0.55 -12.78 25.28
CA GLY A 317 1.85 -12.08 25.23
C GLY A 317 1.71 -10.55 25.31
N ALA A 318 2.31 -9.83 24.35
CA ALA A 318 2.26 -8.37 24.28
C ALA A 318 0.82 -7.85 24.10
N ASN A 319 -0.06 -8.59 23.44
CA ASN A 319 -1.47 -8.23 23.26
C ASN A 319 -2.19 -7.91 24.59
N LEU A 320 -1.79 -8.55 25.69
CA LEU A 320 -2.36 -8.29 27.02
C LEU A 320 -2.03 -6.90 27.57
N LYS A 321 -1.05 -6.20 26.97
CA LYS A 321 -0.59 -4.86 27.38
C LYS A 321 -0.99 -3.79 26.37
N HIS A 322 -1.46 -4.19 25.19
CA HIS A 322 -1.91 -3.25 24.16
C HIS A 322 -3.11 -2.46 24.66
N ARG A 323 -3.17 -1.18 24.28
CA ARG A 323 -4.20 -0.21 24.66
C ARG A 323 -5.27 -0.05 23.60
N GLY A 324 -4.92 -0.37 22.34
CA GLY A 324 -5.81 -0.35 21.20
C GLY A 324 -6.87 -1.46 21.24
N SER A 325 -7.89 -1.32 20.42
CA SER A 325 -8.86 -2.40 20.25
C SER A 325 -8.27 -3.47 19.32
N PRO A 326 -8.12 -4.72 19.75
CA PRO A 326 -7.56 -5.78 18.92
C PRO A 326 -8.41 -6.10 17.68
N ARG A 327 -9.66 -5.59 17.62
CA ARG A 327 -10.47 -5.69 16.39
C ARG A 327 -9.94 -4.86 15.24
N HIS A 328 -9.13 -3.85 15.51
CA HIS A 328 -8.58 -2.93 14.51
C HIS A 328 -7.24 -3.39 13.95
N ASP A 329 -6.64 -4.42 14.54
CA ASP A 329 -5.33 -4.90 14.13
C ASP A 329 -5.37 -5.49 12.72
N THR A 330 -4.26 -5.33 12.02
CA THR A 330 -4.10 -5.73 10.62
C THR A 330 -2.89 -6.62 10.39
N GLY A 331 -2.06 -6.83 11.41
CA GLY A 331 -0.89 -7.70 11.37
C GLY A 331 -0.73 -8.49 12.67
N ASP A 332 -0.14 -9.70 12.55
CA ASP A 332 0.16 -10.63 13.64
C ASP A 332 1.67 -10.91 13.68
N PHE A 333 2.33 -10.36 14.66
CA PHE A 333 3.79 -10.44 14.83
C PHE A 333 4.20 -11.34 15.99
N GLY A 334 3.32 -12.23 16.39
CA GLY A 334 3.54 -13.23 17.43
C GLY A 334 3.58 -12.65 18.85
N PRO A 335 3.83 -13.48 19.87
CA PRO A 335 3.61 -13.12 21.28
C PRO A 335 4.55 -12.04 21.84
N ARG A 336 5.68 -11.75 21.19
CA ARG A 336 6.63 -10.73 21.64
C ARG A 336 6.20 -9.32 21.26
N VAL A 337 5.65 -9.14 20.06
CA VAL A 337 5.20 -7.86 19.53
C VAL A 337 3.69 -7.73 19.66
N GLY A 338 2.95 -8.82 19.45
CA GLY A 338 1.49 -8.81 19.43
C GLY A 338 0.93 -8.46 18.06
N ASN A 339 -0.37 -8.21 18.02
CA ASN A 339 -1.06 -7.73 16.84
C ASN A 339 -1.04 -6.21 16.81
N LEU A 340 -0.89 -5.61 15.63
CA LEU A 340 -0.84 -4.18 15.42
C LEU A 340 -1.70 -3.74 14.24
N ARG A 341 -2.15 -2.49 14.25
CA ARG A 341 -2.81 -1.83 13.13
C ARG A 341 -1.79 -1.07 12.28
N LEU A 342 -1.29 -1.68 11.22
CA LEU A 342 -0.25 -1.09 10.36
C LEU A 342 -0.75 -0.73 8.96
N ASP A 343 -1.84 -1.37 8.49
CA ASP A 343 -2.36 -1.23 7.14
C ASP A 343 -3.58 -0.30 7.12
N TYR A 344 -3.59 0.63 6.17
CA TYR A 344 -4.58 1.70 6.11
C TYR A 344 -5.14 1.89 4.70
N VAL A 345 -6.42 2.23 4.64
CA VAL A 345 -7.08 2.86 3.49
C VAL A 345 -7.80 4.08 4.03
N LEU A 346 -7.30 5.28 3.71
CA LEU A 346 -7.78 6.57 4.24
C LEU A 346 -8.36 7.41 3.11
N PRO A 347 -9.68 7.40 2.89
CA PRO A 347 -10.32 8.19 1.85
C PRO A 347 -10.37 9.68 2.24
N SER A 348 -10.42 10.55 1.22
CA SER A 348 -10.64 11.99 1.40
C SER A 348 -12.11 12.32 1.70
N LEU A 349 -12.34 13.56 2.13
CA LEU A 349 -13.65 14.19 2.01
C LEU A 349 -14.14 14.13 0.54
N GLY A 350 -15.46 14.13 0.32
CA GLY A 350 -16.10 13.96 -1.00
C GLY A 350 -16.28 12.50 -1.42
N TRP A 351 -16.03 11.56 -0.50
CA TRP A 351 -16.43 10.17 -0.59
C TRP A 351 -17.38 9.82 0.54
N GLN A 352 -18.37 8.96 0.27
CA GLN A 352 -19.14 8.25 1.30
C GLN A 352 -18.53 6.87 1.51
N VAL A 353 -18.21 6.52 2.74
CA VAL A 353 -17.84 5.15 3.12
C VAL A 353 -19.09 4.35 3.43
N ILE A 354 -19.39 3.35 2.60
CA ILE A 354 -20.60 2.50 2.73
C ILE A 354 -20.29 1.10 3.28
N GLY A 355 -19.00 0.78 3.47
CA GLY A 355 -18.51 -0.45 4.08
C GLY A 355 -17.01 -0.39 4.25
N ASN A 356 -16.49 -1.11 5.24
CA ASN A 356 -15.06 -1.33 5.44
C ASN A 356 -14.81 -2.60 6.26
N GLY A 357 -13.59 -3.07 6.28
CA GLY A 357 -13.20 -4.21 7.12
C GLY A 357 -11.75 -4.63 6.95
N VAL A 358 -11.37 -5.55 7.81
CA VAL A 358 -10.10 -6.29 7.76
C VAL A 358 -10.44 -7.75 7.43
N PHE A 359 -9.78 -8.33 6.43
CA PHE A 359 -9.93 -9.75 6.14
C PHE A 359 -9.14 -10.57 7.15
N TRP A 360 -9.76 -10.87 8.25
CA TRP A 360 -9.22 -11.73 9.31
C TRP A 360 -10.35 -12.64 9.82
N PRO A 361 -10.67 -13.74 9.11
CA PRO A 361 -11.70 -14.67 9.54
C PRO A 361 -11.30 -15.37 10.84
N LYS A 362 -12.31 -15.72 11.66
CA LYS A 362 -12.11 -16.53 12.87
C LYS A 362 -11.65 -17.94 12.53
N SER A 363 -11.07 -18.60 13.52
CA SER A 363 -10.79 -20.05 13.42
C SER A 363 -12.05 -20.81 13.04
N GLY A 364 -11.93 -21.67 12.02
CA GLY A 364 -13.03 -22.44 11.45
C GLY A 364 -13.90 -21.72 10.42
N GLU A 365 -13.73 -20.41 10.22
CA GLU A 365 -14.40 -19.68 9.15
C GLU A 365 -13.68 -19.86 7.80
N PRO A 366 -14.40 -19.75 6.65
CA PRO A 366 -13.80 -19.83 5.34
C PRO A 366 -12.68 -18.80 5.15
N GLY A 367 -11.51 -19.26 4.72
CA GLY A 367 -10.34 -18.40 4.49
C GLY A 367 -9.39 -18.27 5.67
N HIS A 368 -9.71 -18.82 6.82
CA HIS A 368 -8.78 -18.83 7.96
C HIS A 368 -7.45 -19.52 7.62
N ASP A 369 -7.47 -20.62 6.87
CA ASP A 369 -6.28 -21.35 6.42
C ASP A 369 -5.42 -20.60 5.39
N TRP A 370 -5.85 -19.39 4.97
CA TRP A 370 -5.05 -18.56 4.07
C TRP A 370 -4.23 -17.50 4.81
N LEU A 371 -4.48 -17.32 6.12
CA LEU A 371 -3.84 -16.27 6.94
C LEU A 371 -2.34 -16.48 7.17
N ASP A 372 -1.84 -17.72 7.04
CA ASP A 372 -0.43 -18.05 7.19
C ASP A 372 0.44 -17.69 5.97
N ALA A 373 -0.15 -17.10 4.94
CA ALA A 373 0.56 -16.67 3.74
C ALA A 373 1.42 -15.42 3.96
N THR A 374 1.03 -14.58 4.90
CA THR A 374 1.69 -13.35 5.33
C THR A 374 1.26 -13.01 6.76
N ASP A 375 2.06 -12.25 7.46
CA ASP A 375 1.77 -11.69 8.79
C ASP A 375 0.79 -10.52 8.76
N HIS A 376 0.44 -9.99 7.58
CA HIS A 376 -0.54 -8.93 7.40
C HIS A 376 -1.92 -9.41 6.92
N ARG A 377 -2.91 -8.53 7.02
CA ARG A 377 -4.30 -8.77 6.61
C ARG A 377 -4.77 -7.68 5.65
N MET A 378 -5.53 -8.07 4.62
CA MET A 378 -6.08 -7.10 3.68
C MET A 378 -7.04 -6.15 4.40
N VAL A 379 -6.83 -4.85 4.25
CA VAL A 379 -7.76 -3.79 4.65
C VAL A 379 -8.49 -3.27 3.43
N TRP A 380 -9.80 -3.09 3.53
CA TRP A 380 -10.63 -2.59 2.44
C TRP A 380 -11.66 -1.56 2.89
N VAL A 381 -12.00 -0.66 1.99
CA VAL A 381 -13.05 0.35 2.15
C VAL A 381 -13.89 0.41 0.87
N ASP A 382 -15.21 0.39 1.03
CA ASP A 382 -16.16 0.60 -0.06
C ASP A 382 -16.55 2.07 -0.13
N LEU A 383 -16.26 2.71 -1.25
CA LEU A 383 -16.49 4.11 -1.52
C LEU A 383 -17.65 4.30 -2.49
N ARG A 384 -18.48 5.31 -2.22
CA ARG A 384 -19.48 5.88 -3.12
C ARG A 384 -19.13 7.35 -3.35
N GLY A 385 -19.34 7.86 -4.56
CA GLY A 385 -19.29 9.28 -4.85
C GLY A 385 -20.52 10.00 -4.26
N ASP A 386 -20.32 11.26 -3.84
CA ASP A 386 -21.42 12.13 -3.44
C ASP A 386 -22.30 12.49 -4.65
#